data_7543e0fddea965a850b9e7f5bc378975
#
_entry.id   7543e0fddea965a850b9e7f5bc378975
#
_cell.length_a   1.000
_cell.length_b   1.000
_cell.length_c   1.000
_cell.angle_alpha   90.00
_cell.angle_beta   90.00
_cell.angle_gamma   90.00
#
_symmetry.space_group_name_H-M   'P 1'
#
loop_
_entity.id
_entity.type
_entity.pdbx_description
1 polymer ?
#
loop_
_entity_poly.entity_id
_entity_poly.type
_entity_poly.pdbx_seq_one_letter_code
_entity_poly.pdbx_strand_id
1 'polypeptide(L)'
;MDDFLQRGVIQSQQKNYETAIDLFNQASAQNLDCAETYYHRGAAYFELGDAQRAIIDYDHSLSLDTQQIAVYLSRAKAFLALNNLQAAIIDLQVVLSLDANCDQAYKLRANVCLRLREYDQAIAYLQEAGEIYLQRQDQENCRYCIARIRQIKQQKISAQGGLTSQVFLQQIDYKIRKGLFGEAYVDCNWLLQLDPYDAQAYQLRGDVGIELKEYEQARKDFRQAAKCFRTQGNISEAERLERRCLVMQLDKVYKKKSYRSHRNFVRLPAPQNDIQHRLNNLVGNWDIAQSLVATLMKLHPDRSEHWYWSKAIHDLEYD
;
A
#
# COMPACT_ATOMS: atom_id res chain seq x y z
N MET A 1 51.59 -2.55 3.90
CA MET A 1 50.20 -3.04 3.82
C MET A 1 50.15 -4.02 2.66
N ASP A 2 49.67 -5.20 2.91
CA ASP A 2 49.96 -6.38 2.11
C ASP A 2 49.44 -6.31 0.69
N ASP A 3 50.35 -6.50 -0.24
CA ASP A 3 50.03 -6.61 -1.67
C ASP A 3 48.95 -7.67 -1.94
N PHE A 4 49.00 -8.82 -1.23
CA PHE A 4 48.03 -9.90 -1.41
C PHE A 4 46.61 -9.55 -0.92
N LEU A 5 46.47 -8.85 0.22
CA LEU A 5 45.17 -8.43 0.72
C LEU A 5 44.51 -7.44 -0.26
N GLN A 6 45.22 -6.41 -0.68
CA GLN A 6 44.69 -5.42 -1.62
C GLN A 6 44.31 -6.04 -2.97
N ARG A 7 45.17 -6.94 -3.50
CA ARG A 7 44.87 -7.66 -4.75
C ARG A 7 43.67 -8.57 -4.59
N GLY A 8 43.52 -9.26 -3.44
CA GLY A 8 42.36 -10.08 -3.13
C GLY A 8 41.06 -9.26 -3.11
N VAL A 9 41.08 -8.06 -2.48
CA VAL A 9 39.95 -7.14 -2.47
C VAL A 9 39.55 -6.70 -3.90
N ILE A 10 40.57 -6.35 -4.72
CA ILE A 10 40.33 -5.98 -6.13
C ILE A 10 39.69 -7.15 -6.90
N GLN A 11 40.16 -8.39 -6.72
CA GLN A 11 39.62 -9.56 -7.38
C GLN A 11 38.15 -9.84 -6.90
N SER A 12 37.86 -9.65 -5.60
CA SER A 12 36.51 -9.74 -5.07
C SER A 12 35.57 -8.70 -5.70
N GLN A 13 36.00 -7.47 -5.88
CA GLN A 13 35.24 -6.41 -6.56
C GLN A 13 34.95 -6.74 -8.03
N GLN A 14 35.86 -7.47 -8.68
CA GLN A 14 35.71 -7.98 -10.04
C GLN A 14 34.89 -9.28 -10.09
N LYS A 15 34.39 -9.76 -8.94
CA LYS A 15 33.64 -11.03 -8.76
C LYS A 15 34.47 -12.28 -9.05
N ASN A 16 35.79 -12.18 -9.07
CA ASN A 16 36.73 -13.31 -9.21
C ASN A 16 36.99 -13.92 -7.83
N TYR A 17 35.95 -14.46 -7.18
CA TYR A 17 35.99 -14.85 -5.77
C TYR A 17 36.97 -15.98 -5.48
N GLU A 18 37.14 -16.96 -6.38
CA GLU A 18 38.11 -18.06 -6.23
C GLU A 18 39.55 -17.50 -6.18
N THR A 19 39.91 -16.64 -7.14
CA THR A 19 41.21 -15.99 -7.17
C THR A 19 41.44 -15.08 -5.95
N ALA A 20 40.37 -14.42 -5.49
CA ALA A 20 40.43 -13.59 -4.29
C ALA A 20 40.72 -14.45 -3.05
N ILE A 21 40.08 -15.61 -2.90
CA ILE A 21 40.34 -16.56 -1.80
C ILE A 21 41.76 -17.04 -1.80
N ASP A 22 42.34 -17.37 -2.97
CA ASP A 22 43.75 -17.79 -3.08
C ASP A 22 44.70 -16.68 -2.63
N LEU A 23 44.44 -15.43 -2.96
CA LEU A 23 45.21 -14.27 -2.52
C LEU A 23 45.06 -14.03 -1.01
N PHE A 24 43.85 -14.17 -0.45
CA PHE A 24 43.64 -14.07 0.99
C PHE A 24 44.31 -15.23 1.75
N ASN A 25 44.39 -16.43 1.19
CA ASN A 25 45.13 -17.55 1.75
C ASN A 25 46.63 -17.25 1.78
N GLN A 26 47.17 -16.63 0.75
CA GLN A 26 48.59 -16.20 0.72
C GLN A 26 48.84 -15.09 1.73
N ALA A 27 47.90 -14.13 1.90
CA ALA A 27 48.02 -13.10 2.92
C ALA A 27 48.06 -13.68 4.33
N SER A 28 47.16 -14.64 4.65
CA SER A 28 47.13 -15.27 5.97
C SER A 28 48.34 -16.14 6.26
N ALA A 29 48.95 -16.79 5.23
CA ALA A 29 50.15 -17.62 5.38
C ALA A 29 51.40 -16.82 5.71
N GLN A 30 51.40 -15.51 5.46
CA GLN A 30 52.54 -14.63 5.78
C GLN A 30 52.51 -14.09 7.22
N ASN A 31 51.82 -14.75 8.13
CA ASN A 31 51.65 -14.39 9.56
C ASN A 31 50.98 -13.02 9.80
N LEU A 32 50.12 -12.62 8.89
CA LEU A 32 49.30 -11.44 9.05
C LEU A 32 47.91 -11.89 9.53
N ASP A 33 47.84 -12.27 10.79
CA ASP A 33 46.55 -12.49 11.50
C ASP A 33 45.83 -11.16 11.58
N CYS A 34 45.33 -10.72 10.42
CA CYS A 34 44.58 -9.49 10.25
C CYS A 34 43.09 -9.83 10.15
N ALA A 35 42.28 -9.27 11.04
CA ALA A 35 40.85 -9.45 11.05
C ALA A 35 40.23 -9.13 9.68
N GLU A 36 40.77 -8.15 8.97
CA GLU A 36 40.32 -7.74 7.64
C GLU A 36 40.52 -8.83 6.57
N THR A 37 41.62 -9.59 6.62
CA THR A 37 41.88 -10.71 5.69
C THR A 37 40.80 -11.79 5.83
N TYR A 38 40.49 -12.20 7.06
CA TYR A 38 39.44 -13.18 7.33
C TYR A 38 38.06 -12.64 6.94
N TYR A 39 37.76 -11.38 7.23
CA TYR A 39 36.52 -10.75 6.81
C TYR A 39 36.31 -10.83 5.30
N HIS A 40 37.31 -10.39 4.51
CA HIS A 40 37.20 -10.38 3.06
C HIS A 40 37.20 -11.79 2.46
N ARG A 41 37.93 -12.75 3.03
CA ARG A 41 37.88 -14.16 2.61
C ARG A 41 36.49 -14.77 2.90
N GLY A 42 35.96 -14.54 4.09
CA GLY A 42 34.61 -14.94 4.45
C GLY A 42 33.54 -14.36 3.51
N ALA A 43 33.69 -13.09 3.14
CA ALA A 43 32.78 -12.46 2.17
C ALA A 43 32.89 -13.13 0.79
N ALA A 44 34.09 -13.48 0.33
CA ALA A 44 34.26 -14.21 -0.93
C ALA A 44 33.67 -15.62 -0.88
N TYR A 45 33.82 -16.36 0.22
CA TYR A 45 33.13 -17.64 0.41
C TYR A 45 31.62 -17.50 0.40
N PHE A 46 31.08 -16.46 1.04
CA PHE A 46 29.64 -16.19 1.06
C PHE A 46 29.08 -15.95 -0.35
N GLU A 47 29.77 -15.14 -1.15
CA GLU A 47 29.39 -14.85 -2.54
C GLU A 47 29.46 -16.10 -3.45
N LEU A 48 30.34 -17.07 -3.16
CA LEU A 48 30.37 -18.39 -3.79
C LEU A 48 29.28 -19.34 -3.28
N GLY A 49 28.47 -18.92 -2.32
CA GLY A 49 27.40 -19.74 -1.72
C GLY A 49 27.85 -20.61 -0.56
N ASP A 50 29.11 -20.58 -0.15
CA ASP A 50 29.61 -21.33 0.99
C ASP A 50 29.49 -20.55 2.31
N ALA A 51 28.26 -20.45 2.78
CA ALA A 51 27.97 -19.74 4.02
C ALA A 51 28.64 -20.36 5.24
N GLN A 52 28.96 -21.66 5.21
CA GLN A 52 29.60 -22.35 6.35
C GLN A 52 31.06 -21.90 6.51
N ARG A 53 31.84 -21.90 5.41
CA ARG A 53 33.22 -21.39 5.44
C ARG A 53 33.25 -19.90 5.72
N ALA A 54 32.29 -19.14 5.20
CA ALA A 54 32.16 -17.71 5.50
C ALA A 54 32.01 -17.47 7.01
N ILE A 55 31.18 -18.23 7.72
CA ILE A 55 30.98 -18.09 9.17
C ILE A 55 32.28 -18.36 9.92
N ILE A 56 33.03 -19.41 9.55
CA ILE A 56 34.30 -19.73 10.19
C ILE A 56 35.28 -18.54 10.08
N ASP A 57 35.37 -17.95 8.91
CA ASP A 57 36.23 -16.80 8.69
C ASP A 57 35.75 -15.55 9.44
N TYR A 58 34.44 -15.30 9.50
CA TYR A 58 33.87 -14.21 10.30
C TYR A 58 34.11 -14.42 11.80
N ASP A 59 34.04 -15.67 12.30
CA ASP A 59 34.36 -16.00 13.68
C ASP A 59 35.82 -15.67 13.98
N HIS A 60 36.73 -16.03 13.07
CA HIS A 60 38.15 -15.65 13.18
C HIS A 60 38.35 -14.14 13.17
N SER A 61 37.72 -13.44 12.24
CA SER A 61 37.81 -11.96 12.19
C SER A 61 37.32 -11.35 13.50
N LEU A 62 36.21 -11.78 14.05
CA LEU A 62 35.63 -11.28 15.30
C LEU A 62 36.44 -11.69 16.55
N SER A 63 37.20 -12.78 16.50
CA SER A 63 38.14 -13.15 17.58
C SER A 63 39.32 -12.18 17.69
N LEU A 64 39.71 -11.56 16.58
CA LEU A 64 40.77 -10.58 16.50
C LEU A 64 40.27 -9.15 16.78
N ASP A 65 39.07 -8.81 16.36
CA ASP A 65 38.48 -7.51 16.60
C ASP A 65 36.93 -7.66 16.76
N THR A 66 36.47 -7.44 17.98
CA THR A 66 35.05 -7.58 18.36
C THR A 66 34.18 -6.38 18.06
N GLN A 67 34.72 -5.27 17.58
CA GLN A 67 33.97 -4.03 17.34
C GLN A 67 33.51 -3.84 15.88
N GLN A 68 33.71 -4.85 15.03
CA GLN A 68 33.46 -4.76 13.60
C GLN A 68 31.99 -5.01 13.23
N ILE A 69 31.18 -3.96 13.18
CA ILE A 69 29.77 -4.01 12.78
C ILE A 69 29.58 -4.72 11.43
N ALA A 70 30.45 -4.45 10.46
CA ALA A 70 30.37 -5.04 9.12
C ALA A 70 30.49 -6.58 9.15
N VAL A 71 31.35 -7.13 10.04
CA VAL A 71 31.53 -8.58 10.18
C VAL A 71 30.29 -9.24 10.80
N TYR A 72 29.75 -8.65 11.88
CA TYR A 72 28.49 -9.15 12.47
C TYR A 72 27.34 -9.12 11.46
N LEU A 73 27.18 -8.06 10.68
CA LEU A 73 26.15 -7.99 9.62
C LEU A 73 26.35 -9.07 8.56
N SER A 74 27.59 -9.33 8.16
CA SER A 74 27.92 -10.34 7.16
C SER A 74 27.71 -11.74 7.70
N ARG A 75 28.10 -12.00 8.97
CA ARG A 75 27.85 -13.30 9.64
C ARG A 75 26.36 -13.54 9.86
N ALA A 76 25.60 -12.52 10.23
CA ALA A 76 24.13 -12.61 10.32
C ALA A 76 23.48 -12.96 8.98
N LYS A 77 23.95 -12.41 7.85
CA LYS A 77 23.49 -12.82 6.51
C LYS A 77 23.83 -14.27 6.22
N ALA A 78 25.03 -14.74 6.58
CA ALA A 78 25.43 -16.12 6.41
C ALA A 78 24.59 -17.09 7.27
N PHE A 79 24.29 -16.73 8.52
CA PHE A 79 23.37 -17.49 9.37
C PHE A 79 21.95 -17.54 8.80
N LEU A 80 21.48 -16.43 8.22
CA LEU A 80 20.19 -16.40 7.52
C LEU A 80 20.18 -17.31 6.28
N ALA A 81 21.26 -17.36 5.53
CA ALA A 81 21.39 -18.27 4.38
C ALA A 81 21.27 -19.75 4.82
N LEU A 82 21.85 -20.10 5.97
CA LEU A 82 21.75 -21.43 6.58
C LEU A 82 20.47 -21.65 7.40
N ASN A 83 19.55 -20.69 7.41
CA ASN A 83 18.32 -20.70 8.21
C ASN A 83 18.57 -20.81 9.74
N ASN A 84 19.76 -20.41 10.22
CA ASN A 84 20.05 -20.32 11.65
C ASN A 84 19.60 -18.95 12.17
N LEU A 85 18.28 -18.83 12.39
CA LEU A 85 17.65 -17.55 12.75
C LEU A 85 18.11 -17.04 14.11
N GLN A 86 18.35 -17.95 15.07
CA GLN A 86 18.75 -17.57 16.42
C GLN A 86 20.15 -16.94 16.46
N ALA A 87 21.11 -17.52 15.75
CA ALA A 87 22.44 -16.94 15.65
C ALA A 87 22.44 -15.58 14.93
N ALA A 88 21.63 -15.46 13.88
CA ALA A 88 21.45 -14.17 13.21
C ALA A 88 20.87 -13.08 14.14
N ILE A 89 19.90 -13.43 15.01
CA ILE A 89 19.33 -12.49 16.00
C ILE A 89 20.41 -11.98 16.96
N ILE A 90 21.26 -12.87 17.46
CA ILE A 90 22.34 -12.53 18.41
C ILE A 90 23.28 -11.52 17.74
N ASP A 91 23.76 -11.79 16.55
CA ASP A 91 24.66 -10.88 15.83
C ASP A 91 24.01 -9.51 15.56
N LEU A 92 22.75 -9.51 15.11
CA LEU A 92 22.02 -8.27 14.86
C LEU A 92 21.75 -7.47 16.14
N GLN A 93 21.64 -8.14 17.28
CA GLN A 93 21.52 -7.49 18.58
C GLN A 93 22.83 -6.82 18.98
N VAL A 94 23.98 -7.45 18.71
CA VAL A 94 25.29 -6.83 18.91
C VAL A 94 25.43 -5.62 18.01
N VAL A 95 25.08 -5.72 16.73
CA VAL A 95 25.12 -4.59 15.80
C VAL A 95 24.33 -3.39 16.34
N LEU A 96 23.08 -3.60 16.78
CA LEU A 96 22.24 -2.52 17.29
C LEU A 96 22.71 -1.96 18.63
N SER A 97 23.48 -2.73 19.42
CA SER A 97 24.12 -2.22 20.62
C SER A 97 25.35 -1.35 20.32
N LEU A 98 26.04 -1.61 19.20
CA LEU A 98 27.19 -0.83 18.73
C LEU A 98 26.76 0.40 17.93
N ASP A 99 25.73 0.26 17.10
CA ASP A 99 25.14 1.35 16.31
C ASP A 99 23.62 1.20 16.28
N ALA A 100 22.93 1.96 17.11
CA ALA A 100 21.47 1.98 17.17
C ALA A 100 20.81 2.50 15.88
N ASN A 101 21.54 3.19 15.00
CA ASN A 101 21.06 3.72 13.74
C ASN A 101 21.46 2.88 12.52
N CYS A 102 21.80 1.60 12.73
CA CYS A 102 22.16 0.69 11.64
C CYS A 102 20.91 0.19 10.92
N ASP A 103 20.52 0.87 9.84
CA ASP A 103 19.36 0.52 9.01
C ASP A 103 19.42 -0.91 8.43
N GLN A 104 20.63 -1.39 8.10
CA GLN A 104 20.83 -2.76 7.61
C GLN A 104 20.46 -3.80 8.66
N ALA A 105 20.77 -3.56 9.94
CA ALA A 105 20.42 -4.47 11.02
C ALA A 105 18.90 -4.56 11.20
N TYR A 106 18.20 -3.44 11.15
CA TYR A 106 16.73 -3.43 11.22
C TYR A 106 16.10 -4.18 10.04
N LYS A 107 16.59 -3.99 8.81
CA LYS A 107 16.09 -4.74 7.64
C LYS A 107 16.34 -6.25 7.77
N LEU A 108 17.48 -6.65 8.28
CA LEU A 108 17.78 -8.08 8.50
C LEU A 108 16.92 -8.65 9.64
N ARG A 109 16.70 -7.91 10.73
CA ARG A 109 15.76 -8.32 11.80
C ARG A 109 14.34 -8.48 11.28
N ALA A 110 13.88 -7.57 10.45
CA ALA A 110 12.58 -7.71 9.79
C ALA A 110 12.51 -9.01 8.94
N ASN A 111 13.58 -9.36 8.23
CA ASN A 111 13.65 -10.61 7.47
C ASN A 111 13.60 -11.85 8.39
N VAL A 112 14.30 -11.84 9.53
CA VAL A 112 14.21 -12.89 10.53
C VAL A 112 12.75 -13.04 11.01
N CYS A 113 12.12 -11.96 11.43
CA CYS A 113 10.74 -11.98 11.91
C CYS A 113 9.75 -12.49 10.85
N LEU A 114 9.98 -12.20 9.57
CA LEU A 114 9.16 -12.75 8.48
C LEU A 114 9.30 -14.27 8.37
N ARG A 115 10.50 -14.81 8.51
CA ARG A 115 10.71 -16.27 8.52
C ARG A 115 10.05 -16.95 9.73
N LEU A 116 9.98 -16.25 10.87
CA LEU A 116 9.28 -16.67 12.08
C LEU A 116 7.77 -16.42 12.02
N ARG A 117 7.25 -15.78 10.95
CA ARG A 117 5.86 -15.33 10.80
C ARG A 117 5.43 -14.29 11.84
N GLU A 118 6.37 -13.59 12.42
CA GLU A 118 6.16 -12.50 13.39
C GLU A 118 5.94 -11.17 12.64
N TYR A 119 4.82 -11.09 11.92
CA TYR A 119 4.56 -9.99 10.98
C TYR A 119 4.58 -8.60 11.63
N ASP A 120 4.06 -8.48 12.87
CA ASP A 120 4.00 -7.18 13.55
C ASP A 120 5.38 -6.67 13.93
N GLN A 121 6.26 -7.55 14.40
CA GLN A 121 7.65 -7.22 14.70
C GLN A 121 8.44 -6.87 13.43
N ALA A 122 8.20 -7.60 12.34
CA ALA A 122 8.80 -7.28 11.05
C ALA A 122 8.41 -5.88 10.55
N ILE A 123 7.15 -5.50 10.74
CA ILE A 123 6.66 -4.15 10.41
C ILE A 123 7.34 -3.10 11.28
N ALA A 124 7.43 -3.32 12.60
CA ALA A 124 8.08 -2.40 13.52
C ALA A 124 9.55 -2.16 13.13
N TYR A 125 10.33 -3.22 12.84
CA TYR A 125 11.72 -3.05 12.42
C TYR A 125 11.87 -2.31 11.07
N LEU A 126 10.93 -2.48 10.13
CA LEU A 126 10.96 -1.72 8.89
C LEU A 126 10.54 -0.25 9.08
N GLN A 127 9.73 0.05 10.10
CA GLN A 127 9.41 1.43 10.47
C GLN A 127 10.65 2.13 11.03
N GLU A 128 11.40 1.49 11.96
CA GLU A 128 12.66 2.01 12.46
C GLU A 128 13.68 2.28 11.31
N ALA A 129 13.85 1.31 10.39
CA ALA A 129 14.69 1.53 9.22
C ALA A 129 14.19 2.71 8.36
N GLY A 130 12.88 2.83 8.19
CA GLY A 130 12.26 3.91 7.43
C GLY A 130 12.48 5.29 8.06
N GLU A 131 12.44 5.40 9.38
CA GLU A 131 12.74 6.64 10.12
C GLU A 131 14.20 7.06 9.97
N ILE A 132 15.14 6.10 10.03
CA ILE A 132 16.56 6.37 9.79
C ILE A 132 16.77 6.91 8.38
N TYR A 133 16.13 6.31 7.35
CA TYR A 133 16.21 6.81 5.97
C TYR A 133 15.57 8.18 5.79
N LEU A 134 14.48 8.45 6.49
CA LEU A 134 13.81 9.75 6.47
C LEU A 134 14.74 10.84 7.03
N GLN A 135 15.41 10.57 8.17
CA GLN A 135 16.38 11.48 8.77
C GLN A 135 17.58 11.73 7.85
N ARG A 136 18.02 10.71 7.10
CA ARG A 136 19.12 10.82 6.10
C ARG A 136 18.66 11.38 4.76
N GLN A 137 17.38 11.74 4.60
CA GLN A 137 16.76 12.19 3.34
C GLN A 137 16.87 11.18 2.19
N ASP A 138 17.04 9.90 2.50
CA ASP A 138 17.09 8.80 1.53
C ASP A 138 15.67 8.36 1.15
N GLN A 139 15.10 9.07 0.19
CA GLN A 139 13.72 8.83 -0.26
C GLN A 139 13.53 7.44 -0.90
N GLU A 140 14.54 6.91 -1.56
CA GLU A 140 14.46 5.63 -2.26
C GLU A 140 14.31 4.47 -1.26
N ASN A 141 15.21 4.40 -0.28
CA ASN A 141 15.14 3.37 0.76
C ASN A 141 13.91 3.57 1.68
N CYS A 142 13.47 4.80 1.93
CA CYS A 142 12.21 5.06 2.62
C CYS A 142 11.01 4.47 1.87
N ARG A 143 10.92 4.69 0.55
CA ARG A 143 9.87 4.09 -0.32
C ARG A 143 9.93 2.56 -0.29
N TYR A 144 11.14 1.98 -0.32
CA TYR A 144 11.31 0.53 -0.20
C TYR A 144 10.71 0.00 1.11
N CYS A 145 11.00 0.63 2.26
CA CYS A 145 10.44 0.22 3.55
C CYS A 145 8.91 0.29 3.55
N ILE A 146 8.33 1.38 3.02
CA ILE A 146 6.87 1.53 2.92
C ILE A 146 6.26 0.43 2.05
N ALA A 147 6.84 0.15 0.88
CA ALA A 147 6.36 -0.90 -0.01
C ALA A 147 6.43 -2.29 0.66
N ARG A 148 7.53 -2.55 1.37
CA ARG A 148 7.73 -3.82 2.07
C ARG A 148 6.74 -4.01 3.21
N ILE A 149 6.47 -2.96 4.00
CA ILE A 149 5.45 -2.96 5.05
C ILE A 149 4.06 -3.29 4.47
N ARG A 150 3.70 -2.68 3.34
CA ARG A 150 2.42 -2.98 2.65
C ARG A 150 2.33 -4.46 2.27
N GLN A 151 3.39 -5.01 1.69
CA GLN A 151 3.44 -6.42 1.31
C GLN A 151 3.29 -7.35 2.53
N ILE A 152 3.96 -7.03 3.65
CA ILE A 152 3.88 -7.83 4.88
C ILE A 152 2.48 -7.77 5.48
N LYS A 153 1.83 -6.61 5.50
CA LYS A 153 0.44 -6.48 5.95
C LYS A 153 -0.49 -7.38 5.14
N GLN A 154 -0.30 -7.44 3.84
CA GLN A 154 -1.06 -8.31 2.94
C GLN A 154 -0.80 -9.80 3.21
N GLN A 155 0.47 -10.19 3.43
CA GLN A 155 0.85 -11.56 3.80
C GLN A 155 0.28 -11.98 5.16
N LYS A 156 0.28 -11.08 6.15
CA LYS A 156 -0.31 -11.31 7.48
C LYS A 156 -1.80 -11.66 7.37
N ILE A 157 -2.55 -10.88 6.58
CA ILE A 157 -3.98 -11.11 6.34
C ILE A 157 -4.21 -12.48 5.69
N SER A 158 -3.42 -12.82 4.68
CA SER A 158 -3.51 -14.11 4.00
C SER A 158 -3.15 -15.28 4.91
N ALA A 159 -2.18 -15.12 5.82
CA ALA A 159 -1.71 -16.17 6.72
C ALA A 159 -2.64 -16.40 7.91
N GLN A 160 -3.40 -15.41 8.35
CA GLN A 160 -4.35 -15.53 9.46
C GLN A 160 -5.69 -16.21 9.08
N GLY A 161 -5.69 -17.00 7.99
CA GLY A 161 -6.84 -17.83 7.62
C GLY A 161 -7.96 -17.05 6.94
N GLY A 162 -7.57 -16.10 6.09
CA GLY A 162 -8.52 -15.51 5.15
C GLY A 162 -9.63 -14.70 5.79
N LEU A 163 -9.28 -13.68 6.56
CA LEU A 163 -10.02 -12.43 6.43
C LEU A 163 -9.64 -11.88 5.04
N THR A 164 -10.13 -12.56 4.00
CA THR A 164 -10.06 -12.03 2.64
C THR A 164 -10.70 -10.65 2.68
N SER A 165 -10.26 -9.75 1.83
CA SER A 165 -10.96 -8.48 1.60
C SER A 165 -12.48 -8.67 1.65
N GLN A 166 -12.96 -9.78 1.15
CA GLN A 166 -14.37 -10.16 1.13
C GLN A 166 -15.01 -10.35 2.52
N VAL A 167 -14.32 -10.98 3.48
CA VAL A 167 -14.86 -11.13 4.86
C VAL A 167 -14.83 -9.79 5.59
N PHE A 168 -13.82 -8.96 5.35
CA PHE A 168 -13.77 -7.60 5.86
C PHE A 168 -14.88 -6.73 5.28
N LEU A 169 -15.15 -6.82 3.98
CA LEU A 169 -16.26 -6.15 3.33
C LEU A 169 -17.62 -6.59 3.90
N GLN A 170 -17.77 -7.87 4.23
CA GLN A 170 -18.99 -8.38 4.91
C GLN A 170 -19.15 -7.81 6.31
N GLN A 171 -18.04 -7.67 7.08
CA GLN A 171 -18.08 -7.04 8.39
C GLN A 171 -18.43 -5.54 8.31
N ILE A 172 -17.89 -4.83 7.33
CA ILE A 172 -18.24 -3.44 7.06
C ILE A 172 -19.73 -3.31 6.71
N ASP A 173 -20.24 -4.16 5.81
CA ASP A 173 -21.64 -4.19 5.44
C ASP A 173 -22.56 -4.49 6.66
N TYR A 174 -22.16 -5.43 7.52
CA TYR A 174 -22.84 -5.67 8.78
C TYR A 174 -22.91 -4.42 9.68
N LYS A 175 -21.78 -3.69 9.84
CA LYS A 175 -21.74 -2.45 10.63
C LYS A 175 -22.64 -1.36 10.03
N ILE A 176 -22.65 -1.24 8.70
CA ILE A 176 -23.54 -0.31 7.98
C ILE A 176 -25.01 -0.64 8.29
N ARG A 177 -25.41 -1.92 8.19
CA ARG A 177 -26.78 -2.36 8.51
C ARG A 177 -27.17 -2.13 9.96
N LYS A 178 -26.21 -2.09 10.89
CA LYS A 178 -26.42 -1.79 12.30
C LYS A 178 -26.40 -0.28 12.61
N GLY A 179 -26.17 0.57 11.61
CA GLY A 179 -26.07 2.02 11.79
C GLY A 179 -24.76 2.50 12.44
N LEU A 180 -23.74 1.63 12.53
CA LEU A 180 -22.42 1.95 13.09
C LEU A 180 -21.53 2.62 12.04
N PHE A 181 -22.01 3.72 11.46
CA PHE A 181 -21.41 4.36 10.30
C PHE A 181 -19.97 4.87 10.57
N GLY A 182 -19.69 5.40 11.76
CA GLY A 182 -18.36 5.87 12.12
C GLY A 182 -17.32 4.75 12.12
N GLU A 183 -17.67 3.59 12.70
CA GLU A 183 -16.78 2.42 12.71
C GLU A 183 -16.60 1.83 11.30
N ALA A 184 -17.69 1.72 10.54
CA ALA A 184 -17.64 1.25 9.14
C ALA A 184 -16.73 2.14 8.28
N TYR A 185 -16.75 3.47 8.50
CA TYR A 185 -15.88 4.42 7.79
C TYR A 185 -14.40 4.19 8.11
N VAL A 186 -14.06 3.96 9.38
CA VAL A 186 -12.70 3.64 9.82
C VAL A 186 -12.22 2.33 9.19
N ASP A 187 -13.07 1.30 9.18
CA ASP A 187 -12.74 0.01 8.58
C ASP A 187 -12.53 0.11 7.06
N CYS A 188 -13.36 0.90 6.36
CA CYS A 188 -13.14 1.18 4.93
C CYS A 188 -11.81 1.89 4.69
N ASN A 189 -11.46 2.89 5.50
CA ASN A 189 -10.17 3.58 5.40
C ASN A 189 -9.01 2.61 5.60
N TRP A 190 -9.11 1.73 6.58
CA TRP A 190 -8.11 0.71 6.83
C TRP A 190 -7.97 -0.25 5.64
N LEU A 191 -9.09 -0.73 5.09
CA LEU A 191 -9.08 -1.62 3.92
C LEU A 191 -8.46 -0.93 2.70
N LEU A 192 -8.76 0.36 2.47
CA LEU A 192 -8.17 1.14 1.37
C LEU A 192 -6.69 1.49 1.57
N GLN A 193 -6.18 1.47 2.81
CA GLN A 193 -4.74 1.53 3.06
C GLN A 193 -4.04 0.23 2.68
N LEU A 194 -4.73 -0.92 2.79
CA LEU A 194 -4.19 -2.23 2.40
C LEU A 194 -4.27 -2.44 0.90
N ASP A 195 -5.42 -2.15 0.31
CA ASP A 195 -5.65 -2.21 -1.14
C ASP A 195 -6.25 -0.89 -1.65
N PRO A 196 -5.39 0.02 -2.17
CA PRO A 196 -5.83 1.29 -2.73
C PRO A 196 -6.66 1.17 -4.03
N TYR A 197 -6.86 -0.05 -4.53
CA TYR A 197 -7.65 -0.33 -5.74
C TYR A 197 -8.88 -1.16 -5.48
N ASP A 198 -9.24 -1.39 -4.21
CA ASP A 198 -10.47 -2.10 -3.84
C ASP A 198 -11.70 -1.26 -4.16
N ALA A 199 -12.37 -1.61 -5.27
CA ALA A 199 -13.55 -0.91 -5.78
C ALA A 199 -14.72 -0.98 -4.79
N GLN A 200 -14.91 -2.12 -4.11
CA GLN A 200 -16.02 -2.32 -3.16
C GLN A 200 -15.78 -1.51 -1.87
N ALA A 201 -14.55 -1.42 -1.40
CA ALA A 201 -14.21 -0.59 -0.24
C ALA A 201 -14.49 0.89 -0.49
N TYR A 202 -14.13 1.43 -1.67
CA TYR A 202 -14.51 2.78 -2.07
C TYR A 202 -16.02 2.96 -2.14
N GLN A 203 -16.73 2.00 -2.72
CA GLN A 203 -18.20 2.07 -2.81
C GLN A 203 -18.83 2.11 -1.41
N LEU A 204 -18.45 1.21 -0.50
CA LEU A 204 -18.97 1.17 0.87
C LEU A 204 -18.61 2.44 1.64
N ARG A 205 -17.38 2.97 1.48
CA ARG A 205 -17.01 4.24 2.12
C ARG A 205 -17.83 5.42 1.59
N GLY A 206 -18.15 5.42 0.30
CA GLY A 206 -19.07 6.39 -0.30
C GLY A 206 -20.47 6.28 0.25
N ASP A 207 -21.00 5.05 0.41
CA ASP A 207 -22.32 4.80 1.02
C ASP A 207 -22.37 5.31 2.46
N VAL A 208 -21.37 4.98 3.27
CA VAL A 208 -21.22 5.47 4.65
C VAL A 208 -21.08 6.99 4.70
N GLY A 209 -20.32 7.58 3.76
CA GLY A 209 -20.15 9.03 3.65
C GLY A 209 -21.46 9.77 3.40
N ILE A 210 -22.43 9.16 2.69
CA ILE A 210 -23.77 9.73 2.53
C ILE A 210 -24.50 9.78 3.88
N GLU A 211 -24.46 8.70 4.65
CA GLU A 211 -25.11 8.62 5.97
C GLU A 211 -24.50 9.61 6.96
N LEU A 212 -23.18 9.81 6.87
CA LEU A 212 -22.44 10.82 7.67
C LEU A 212 -22.57 12.24 7.12
N LYS A 213 -23.30 12.44 6.02
CA LYS A 213 -23.48 13.74 5.31
C LYS A 213 -22.17 14.31 4.71
N GLU A 214 -21.16 13.47 4.52
CA GLU A 214 -19.88 13.83 3.89
C GLU A 214 -19.97 13.68 2.36
N TYR A 215 -20.93 14.36 1.74
CA TYR A 215 -21.31 14.18 0.33
C TYR A 215 -20.16 14.40 -0.67
N GLU A 216 -19.24 15.33 -0.40
CA GLU A 216 -18.11 15.57 -1.29
C GLU A 216 -17.10 14.42 -1.29
N GLN A 217 -16.84 13.85 -0.11
CA GLN A 217 -15.98 12.68 0.00
C GLN A 217 -16.64 11.46 -0.60
N ALA A 218 -17.92 11.23 -0.32
CA ALA A 218 -18.72 10.14 -0.90
C ALA A 218 -18.67 10.17 -2.45
N ARG A 219 -18.80 11.35 -3.05
CA ARG A 219 -18.71 11.52 -4.51
C ARG A 219 -17.32 11.17 -5.06
N LYS A 220 -16.25 11.58 -4.36
CA LYS A 220 -14.86 11.20 -4.74
C LYS A 220 -14.69 9.69 -4.67
N ASP A 221 -15.21 9.06 -3.64
CA ASP A 221 -15.14 7.62 -3.43
C ASP A 221 -15.88 6.84 -4.52
N PHE A 222 -17.10 7.25 -4.88
CA PHE A 222 -17.83 6.62 -5.98
C PHE A 222 -17.13 6.78 -7.33
N ARG A 223 -16.51 7.93 -7.61
CA ARG A 223 -15.71 8.09 -8.84
C ARG A 223 -14.51 7.15 -8.86
N GLN A 224 -13.83 7.01 -7.71
CA GLN A 224 -12.70 6.11 -7.61
C GLN A 224 -13.13 4.64 -7.72
N ALA A 225 -14.25 4.28 -7.07
CA ALA A 225 -14.85 2.96 -7.21
C ALA A 225 -15.21 2.64 -8.67
N ALA A 226 -15.86 3.56 -9.37
CA ALA A 226 -16.21 3.38 -10.78
C ALA A 226 -14.96 3.17 -11.66
N LYS A 227 -13.89 3.93 -11.42
CA LYS A 227 -12.61 3.76 -12.11
C LYS A 227 -12.02 2.36 -11.85
N CYS A 228 -12.02 1.92 -10.59
CA CYS A 228 -11.51 0.60 -10.22
C CYS A 228 -12.37 -0.53 -10.82
N PHE A 229 -13.71 -0.43 -10.79
CA PHE A 229 -14.59 -1.42 -11.43
C PHE A 229 -14.38 -1.49 -12.94
N ARG A 230 -14.15 -0.35 -13.60
CA ARG A 230 -13.87 -0.32 -15.04
C ARG A 230 -12.56 -1.01 -15.40
N THR A 231 -11.50 -0.83 -14.60
CA THR A 231 -10.23 -1.56 -14.78
C THR A 231 -10.36 -3.06 -14.50
N GLN A 232 -11.32 -3.46 -13.67
CA GLN A 232 -11.63 -4.87 -13.38
C GLN A 232 -12.59 -5.51 -14.40
N GLY A 233 -13.03 -4.75 -15.43
CA GLY A 233 -13.97 -5.22 -16.46
C GLY A 233 -15.45 -5.20 -16.03
N ASN A 234 -15.78 -4.72 -14.83
CA ASN A 234 -17.16 -4.61 -14.33
C ASN A 234 -17.77 -3.26 -14.75
N ILE A 235 -18.12 -3.18 -16.04
CA ILE A 235 -18.64 -1.95 -16.67
C ILE A 235 -19.98 -1.54 -16.06
N SER A 236 -20.88 -2.49 -15.76
CA SER A 236 -22.22 -2.20 -15.26
C SER A 236 -22.21 -1.50 -13.91
N GLU A 237 -21.36 -1.94 -12.97
CA GLU A 237 -21.19 -1.28 -11.67
C GLU A 237 -20.52 0.08 -11.80
N ALA A 238 -19.52 0.20 -12.69
CA ALA A 238 -18.88 1.48 -12.96
C ALA A 238 -19.90 2.54 -13.42
N GLU A 239 -20.72 2.22 -14.42
CA GLU A 239 -21.78 3.11 -14.93
C GLU A 239 -22.84 3.42 -13.87
N ARG A 240 -23.20 2.45 -13.03
CA ARG A 240 -24.15 2.68 -11.91
C ARG A 240 -23.61 3.74 -10.94
N LEU A 241 -22.35 3.66 -10.58
CA LEU A 241 -21.72 4.60 -9.66
C LEU A 241 -21.49 5.98 -10.29
N GLU A 242 -21.17 6.04 -11.58
CA GLU A 242 -21.08 7.30 -12.32
C GLU A 242 -22.43 8.03 -12.35
N ARG A 243 -23.52 7.32 -12.66
CA ARG A 243 -24.89 7.86 -12.58
C ARG A 243 -25.19 8.41 -11.18
N ARG A 244 -24.81 7.65 -10.12
CA ARG A 244 -25.00 8.09 -8.74
C ARG A 244 -24.22 9.36 -8.41
N CYS A 245 -22.99 9.49 -8.90
CA CYS A 245 -22.20 10.73 -8.78
C CYS A 245 -22.87 11.93 -9.44
N LEU A 246 -23.43 11.73 -10.62
CA LEU A 246 -24.15 12.77 -11.36
C LEU A 246 -25.39 13.25 -10.59
N VAL A 247 -26.20 12.32 -10.07
CA VAL A 247 -27.37 12.65 -9.24
C VAL A 247 -26.95 13.48 -8.02
N MET A 248 -25.88 13.10 -7.31
CA MET A 248 -25.38 13.85 -6.15
C MET A 248 -24.88 15.24 -6.52
N GLN A 249 -24.30 15.40 -7.69
CA GLN A 249 -23.84 16.72 -8.19
C GLN A 249 -25.03 17.63 -8.48
N LEU A 250 -26.07 17.09 -9.10
CA LEU A 250 -27.30 17.84 -9.42
C LEU A 250 -28.03 18.28 -8.15
N ASP A 251 -28.19 17.40 -7.17
CA ASP A 251 -28.77 17.72 -5.86
C ASP A 251 -28.08 18.93 -5.20
N LYS A 252 -26.75 19.04 -5.34
CA LYS A 252 -25.98 20.17 -4.81
C LYS A 252 -26.26 21.47 -5.56
N VAL A 253 -26.31 21.39 -6.89
CA VAL A 253 -26.60 22.56 -7.74
C VAL A 253 -28.02 23.07 -7.50
N TYR A 254 -28.99 22.17 -7.40
CA TYR A 254 -30.39 22.52 -7.25
C TYR A 254 -30.78 22.86 -5.82
N LYS A 255 -30.24 22.23 -4.78
CA LYS A 255 -30.47 22.64 -3.37
C LYS A 255 -29.91 24.03 -3.06
N LYS A 256 -28.79 24.44 -3.63
CA LYS A 256 -28.28 25.82 -3.48
C LYS A 256 -29.24 26.89 -4.03
N LYS A 257 -30.08 26.55 -5.02
CA LYS A 257 -31.06 27.45 -5.65
C LYS A 257 -32.46 27.35 -5.02
N SER A 258 -32.78 26.26 -4.31
CA SER A 258 -34.14 25.93 -3.85
C SER A 258 -34.47 26.37 -2.42
N TYR A 259 -33.61 27.11 -1.71
CA TYR A 259 -33.86 27.48 -0.30
C TYR A 259 -35.02 28.52 -0.13
N ARG A 260 -35.83 28.76 -1.17
CA ARG A 260 -36.94 29.75 -1.12
C ARG A 260 -38.35 29.29 -1.53
N SER A 261 -38.62 28.00 -1.78
CA SER A 261 -40.05 27.61 -1.97
C SER A 261 -40.30 26.13 -1.78
N HIS A 262 -40.61 25.71 -0.55
CA HIS A 262 -41.38 24.52 -0.30
C HIS A 262 -42.86 24.85 -0.48
N ARG A 263 -43.48 24.41 -1.57
CA ARG A 263 -44.89 23.99 -1.64
C ARG A 263 -45.26 23.47 -3.04
N ASN A 264 -45.92 22.31 -3.06
CA ASN A 264 -46.59 21.63 -4.18
C ASN A 264 -45.71 20.89 -5.19
N PHE A 265 -45.35 19.66 -4.85
CA PHE A 265 -44.94 18.64 -5.82
C PHE A 265 -46.20 18.05 -6.47
N VAL A 266 -46.43 18.33 -7.76
CA VAL A 266 -47.38 17.59 -8.59
C VAL A 266 -46.62 16.34 -9.11
N ARG A 267 -47.08 15.16 -8.71
CA ARG A 267 -46.55 13.89 -9.22
C ARG A 267 -46.99 13.72 -10.67
N LEU A 268 -46.04 13.77 -11.62
CA LEU A 268 -46.34 13.54 -13.02
C LEU A 268 -46.53 12.02 -13.28
N PRO A 269 -47.29 11.59 -14.28
CA PRO A 269 -47.47 10.19 -14.67
C PRO A 269 -46.12 9.57 -15.14
N ALA A 270 -46.08 8.26 -15.30
CA ALA A 270 -44.92 7.52 -15.83
C ALA A 270 -44.45 8.09 -17.19
N PRO A 271 -43.20 7.88 -17.61
CA PRO A 271 -42.66 8.44 -18.85
C PRO A 271 -43.56 8.10 -20.06
N GLN A 272 -43.92 9.11 -20.84
CA GLN A 272 -44.86 8.96 -21.95
C GLN A 272 -44.21 9.18 -23.33
N ASN A 273 -42.96 9.64 -23.41
CA ASN A 273 -42.26 9.88 -24.66
C ASN A 273 -40.77 9.52 -24.57
N ASP A 274 -40.09 9.42 -25.71
CA ASP A 274 -38.70 8.96 -25.81
C ASP A 274 -37.72 9.84 -25.01
N ILE A 275 -37.95 11.13 -24.92
CA ILE A 275 -37.09 12.05 -24.20
C ILE A 275 -37.22 11.88 -22.68
N GLN A 276 -38.42 11.58 -22.20
CA GLN A 276 -38.70 11.27 -20.80
C GLN A 276 -38.08 9.92 -20.42
N HIS A 277 -38.21 8.92 -21.32
CA HIS A 277 -37.57 7.62 -21.15
C HIS A 277 -36.06 7.74 -21.13
N ARG A 278 -35.47 8.57 -22.01
CA ARG A 278 -34.02 8.82 -22.05
C ARG A 278 -33.52 9.42 -20.73
N LEU A 279 -34.21 10.45 -20.22
CA LEU A 279 -33.84 11.05 -18.92
C LEU A 279 -34.00 10.05 -17.79
N ASN A 280 -35.08 9.30 -17.76
CA ASN A 280 -35.30 8.25 -16.75
C ASN A 280 -34.23 7.18 -16.79
N ASN A 281 -33.79 6.76 -17.96
CA ASN A 281 -32.69 5.80 -18.11
C ASN A 281 -31.33 6.38 -17.65
N LEU A 282 -31.08 7.66 -17.91
CA LEU A 282 -29.86 8.34 -17.45
C LEU A 282 -29.78 8.44 -15.93
N VAL A 283 -30.86 8.76 -15.25
CA VAL A 283 -30.90 8.91 -13.79
C VAL A 283 -31.29 7.64 -13.04
N GLY A 284 -31.85 6.65 -13.74
CA GLY A 284 -32.22 5.35 -13.18
C GLY A 284 -33.44 5.39 -12.24
N ASN A 285 -34.12 6.51 -12.11
CA ASN A 285 -35.29 6.68 -11.24
C ASN A 285 -36.22 7.79 -11.74
N TRP A 286 -37.51 7.46 -11.94
CA TRP A 286 -38.50 8.38 -12.49
C TRP A 286 -38.81 9.59 -11.58
N ASP A 287 -38.82 9.40 -10.26
CA ASP A 287 -39.07 10.47 -9.30
C ASP A 287 -37.93 11.49 -9.32
N ILE A 288 -36.69 11.04 -9.55
CA ILE A 288 -35.54 11.92 -9.71
C ILE A 288 -35.62 12.67 -11.03
N ALA A 289 -35.94 12.01 -12.13
CA ALA A 289 -36.12 12.65 -13.43
C ALA A 289 -37.14 13.78 -13.36
N GLN A 290 -38.30 13.50 -12.74
CA GLN A 290 -39.36 14.48 -12.51
C GLN A 290 -38.89 15.66 -11.63
N SER A 291 -38.17 15.39 -10.56
CA SER A 291 -37.64 16.42 -9.66
C SER A 291 -36.70 17.36 -10.37
N LEU A 292 -35.84 16.86 -11.26
CA LEU A 292 -34.93 17.66 -12.10
C LEU A 292 -35.71 18.60 -13.02
N VAL A 293 -36.68 18.04 -13.75
CA VAL A 293 -37.52 18.82 -14.67
C VAL A 293 -38.34 19.87 -13.92
N ALA A 294 -38.97 19.51 -12.81
CA ALA A 294 -39.73 20.43 -11.96
C ALA A 294 -38.87 21.60 -11.44
N THR A 295 -37.56 21.33 -11.18
CA THR A 295 -36.63 22.38 -10.77
C THR A 295 -36.28 23.33 -11.93
N LEU A 296 -36.06 22.75 -13.12
CA LEU A 296 -35.82 23.59 -14.34
C LEU A 296 -37.04 24.43 -14.69
N MET A 297 -38.26 23.91 -14.54
CA MET A 297 -39.51 24.67 -14.72
C MET A 297 -39.60 25.88 -13.77
N LYS A 298 -39.18 25.74 -12.53
CA LYS A 298 -39.14 26.84 -11.56
C LYS A 298 -38.08 27.92 -11.90
N LEU A 299 -36.96 27.49 -12.44
CA LEU A 299 -35.84 28.36 -12.79
C LEU A 299 -36.09 29.14 -14.12
N HIS A 300 -36.83 28.52 -15.03
CA HIS A 300 -37.07 29.02 -16.39
C HIS A 300 -38.58 28.88 -16.76
N PRO A 301 -39.47 29.61 -16.12
CA PRO A 301 -40.92 29.36 -16.23
C PRO A 301 -41.50 29.52 -17.65
N ASP A 302 -40.79 30.20 -18.53
CA ASP A 302 -41.26 30.53 -19.88
C ASP A 302 -40.80 29.57 -20.99
N ARG A 303 -40.24 28.43 -20.63
CA ARG A 303 -39.75 27.44 -21.60
C ARG A 303 -40.77 26.35 -21.87
N SER A 304 -40.62 25.64 -23.01
CA SER A 304 -41.52 24.53 -23.34
C SER A 304 -41.17 23.28 -22.49
N GLU A 305 -42.14 22.40 -22.32
CA GLU A 305 -41.94 21.12 -21.61
C GLU A 305 -40.77 20.31 -22.24
N HIS A 306 -40.73 20.24 -23.56
CA HIS A 306 -39.65 19.58 -24.32
C HIS A 306 -38.26 20.16 -23.98
N TRP A 307 -38.18 21.49 -23.81
CA TRP A 307 -36.94 22.16 -23.46
C TRP A 307 -36.42 21.72 -22.09
N TYR A 308 -37.31 21.54 -21.08
CA TYR A 308 -36.89 21.11 -19.73
C TYR A 308 -36.32 19.72 -19.72
N TRP A 309 -36.94 18.79 -20.43
CA TRP A 309 -36.47 17.42 -20.55
C TRP A 309 -35.15 17.36 -21.31
N SER A 310 -35.02 18.09 -22.40
CA SER A 310 -33.78 18.19 -23.19
C SER A 310 -32.65 18.85 -22.43
N LYS A 311 -32.95 19.93 -21.69
CA LYS A 311 -31.95 20.63 -20.87
C LYS A 311 -31.47 19.76 -19.71
N ALA A 312 -32.35 19.01 -19.06
CA ALA A 312 -31.97 18.06 -18.02
C ALA A 312 -31.03 16.95 -18.54
N ILE A 313 -31.31 16.43 -19.76
CA ILE A 313 -30.43 15.47 -20.42
C ILE A 313 -29.09 16.07 -20.75
N HIS A 314 -29.09 17.27 -21.35
CA HIS A 314 -27.86 17.97 -21.73
C HIS A 314 -26.95 18.24 -20.52
N ASP A 315 -27.53 18.73 -19.41
CA ASP A 315 -26.76 18.99 -18.19
C ASP A 315 -26.20 17.73 -17.54
N LEU A 316 -26.79 16.55 -17.83
CA LEU A 316 -26.30 15.25 -17.36
C LEU A 316 -25.22 14.65 -18.27
N GLU A 317 -25.24 15.00 -19.56
CA GLU A 317 -24.32 14.41 -20.54
C GLU A 317 -23.04 15.25 -20.71
N TYR A 318 -23.09 16.57 -20.46
CA TYR A 318 -22.02 17.52 -20.84
C TYR A 318 -21.47 18.40 -19.72
N ASP A 319 -22.02 18.35 -18.48
CA ASP A 319 -21.48 19.01 -17.29
C ASP A 319 -20.89 17.96 -16.30
#